data_1948399c36dfbf2a3c4163d0f6dbbc5d
#
_entry.id   1948399c36dfbf2a3c4163d0f6dbbc5d
#
_cell.length_a   1.000
_cell.length_b   1.000
_cell.length_c   1.000
_cell.angle_alpha   90.00
_cell.angle_beta   90.00
_cell.angle_gamma   90.00
#
_symmetry.space_group_name_H-M   'P 1'
#
loop_
_entity.id
_entity.type
_entity.pdbx_description
1 polymer ?
#
loop_
_entity_poly.entity_id
_entity_poly.type
_entity_poly.pdbx_seq_one_letter_code
_entity_poly.pdbx_strand_id
1 'polypeptide(L)'
;MAEKMRYNKIIDLLEHGKPVFSTSTVPNGSLDDLTYIADADYDAVIIEMEHEGFSFTTLRTSLQVLLNRKRIAEKGNLQPDVVPMVRIPPNARERNQWVIKQALDTGVYGLVLPHLNTVEDAQAAVAAARYPQVPGVQDFAPAGERGWGNRIASRYWGLTPQEYYDAADLSGPRRCPPRPTRPRTMSS
;
A
#
# COMPACT_ATOMS: atom_id res chain seq x y z
N MET A 1 -2.64 -13.64 -24.24
CA MET A 1 -2.53 -13.75 -22.77
C MET A 1 -3.40 -12.65 -22.20
N ALA A 2 -4.33 -12.92 -21.29
CA ALA A 2 -5.11 -11.88 -20.66
C ALA A 2 -4.15 -10.96 -19.89
N GLU A 3 -4.30 -9.66 -20.09
CA GLU A 3 -3.52 -8.64 -19.40
C GLU A 3 -3.74 -8.80 -17.90
N LYS A 4 -2.66 -8.88 -17.12
CA LYS A 4 -2.76 -9.08 -15.68
C LYS A 4 -3.27 -7.77 -15.07
N MET A 5 -4.45 -7.78 -14.49
CA MET A 5 -5.06 -6.62 -13.84
C MET A 5 -4.13 -6.00 -12.79
N ARG A 6 -3.98 -4.68 -12.86
CA ARG A 6 -3.29 -3.90 -11.81
C ARG A 6 -4.21 -3.73 -10.61
N TYR A 7 -3.72 -4.07 -9.41
CA TYR A 7 -4.46 -3.79 -8.17
C TYR A 7 -4.48 -2.30 -7.82
N ASN A 8 -3.53 -1.52 -8.33
CA ASN A 8 -3.46 -0.08 -8.10
C ASN A 8 -4.00 0.68 -9.32
N LYS A 9 -5.20 1.27 -9.18
CA LYS A 9 -5.86 2.05 -10.24
C LYS A 9 -5.02 3.23 -10.73
N ILE A 10 -4.23 3.87 -9.85
CA ILE A 10 -3.36 4.98 -10.24
C ILE A 10 -2.32 4.50 -11.27
N ILE A 11 -1.66 3.39 -10.97
CA ILE A 11 -0.65 2.80 -11.87
C ILE A 11 -1.32 2.40 -13.18
N ASP A 12 -2.47 1.75 -13.11
CA ASP A 12 -3.24 1.32 -14.29
C ASP A 12 -3.58 2.50 -15.20
N LEU A 13 -4.12 3.58 -14.65
CA LEU A 13 -4.46 4.77 -15.42
C LEU A 13 -3.22 5.41 -16.07
N LEU A 14 -2.14 5.57 -15.31
CA LEU A 14 -0.91 6.21 -15.80
C LEU A 14 -0.22 5.37 -16.89
N GLU A 15 -0.21 4.04 -16.78
CA GLU A 15 0.33 3.14 -17.81
C GLU A 15 -0.46 3.24 -19.13
N HIS A 16 -1.75 3.59 -19.05
CA HIS A 16 -2.60 3.84 -20.23
C HIS A 16 -2.64 5.31 -20.67
N GLY A 17 -1.76 6.17 -20.13
CA GLY A 17 -1.68 7.58 -20.47
C GLY A 17 -2.89 8.41 -20.03
N LYS A 18 -3.65 7.93 -19.05
CA LYS A 18 -4.82 8.62 -18.51
C LYS A 18 -4.47 9.49 -17.31
N PRO A 19 -5.14 10.64 -17.10
CA PRO A 19 -4.94 11.45 -15.91
C PRO A 19 -5.50 10.74 -14.66
N VAL A 20 -4.99 11.13 -13.50
CA VAL A 20 -5.47 10.70 -12.19
C VAL A 20 -6.03 11.90 -11.43
N PHE A 21 -7.27 11.81 -10.98
CA PHE A 21 -7.92 12.83 -10.17
C PHE A 21 -7.90 12.40 -8.71
N SER A 22 -7.31 13.23 -7.86
CA SER A 22 -7.21 12.93 -6.42
C SER A 22 -7.76 14.06 -5.57
N THR A 23 -8.21 13.70 -4.37
CA THR A 23 -8.55 14.64 -3.30
C THR A 23 -7.71 14.33 -2.06
N SER A 24 -7.80 15.18 -1.04
CA SER A 24 -7.17 14.94 0.26
C SER A 24 -8.21 15.00 1.37
N THR A 25 -7.95 14.29 2.45
CA THR A 25 -8.77 14.31 3.66
C THR A 25 -7.88 14.24 4.89
N VAL A 26 -8.41 14.68 6.02
CA VAL A 26 -7.72 14.62 7.30
C VAL A 26 -8.15 13.36 8.08
N PRO A 27 -7.23 12.66 8.78
CA PRO A 27 -7.57 11.41 9.48
C PRO A 27 -8.60 11.62 10.58
N ASN A 28 -8.57 12.78 11.21
CA ASN A 28 -9.50 13.16 12.26
C ASN A 28 -10.78 13.81 11.74
N GLY A 29 -10.96 13.85 10.42
CA GLY A 29 -12.19 14.27 9.77
C GLY A 29 -13.34 13.29 10.03
N SER A 30 -14.53 13.68 9.64
CA SER A 30 -15.70 12.81 9.74
C SER A 30 -15.49 11.55 8.91
N LEU A 31 -15.83 10.38 9.45
CA LEU A 31 -15.90 9.15 8.66
C LEU A 31 -16.94 9.26 7.54
N ASP A 32 -17.93 10.14 7.72
CA ASP A 32 -18.93 10.42 6.69
C ASP A 32 -18.30 11.07 5.44
N ASP A 33 -17.31 11.97 5.61
CA ASP A 33 -16.58 12.55 4.47
C ASP A 33 -15.88 11.48 3.64
N LEU A 34 -15.34 10.46 4.29
CA LEU A 34 -14.73 9.33 3.58
C LEU A 34 -15.75 8.50 2.81
N THR A 35 -16.99 8.38 3.29
CA THR A 35 -18.06 7.70 2.55
C THR A 35 -18.44 8.47 1.29
N TYR A 36 -18.52 9.80 1.37
CA TYR A 36 -18.76 10.65 0.20
C TYR A 36 -17.60 10.55 -0.81
N ILE A 37 -16.36 10.54 -0.33
CA ILE A 37 -15.18 10.35 -1.19
C ILE A 37 -15.21 8.97 -1.86
N ALA A 38 -15.57 7.92 -1.12
CA ALA A 38 -15.67 6.56 -1.65
C ALA A 38 -16.72 6.41 -2.77
N ASP A 39 -17.75 7.25 -2.74
CA ASP A 39 -18.84 7.26 -3.74
C ASP A 39 -18.63 8.28 -4.86
N ALA A 40 -17.68 9.20 -4.70
CA ALA A 40 -17.34 10.21 -5.72
C ALA A 40 -16.46 9.60 -6.83
N ASP A 41 -16.32 10.35 -7.93
CA ASP A 41 -15.54 9.95 -9.10
C ASP A 41 -14.06 10.34 -9.00
N TYR A 42 -13.48 10.26 -7.79
CA TYR A 42 -12.04 10.37 -7.60
C TYR A 42 -11.34 9.04 -7.89
N ASP A 43 -10.10 9.13 -8.40
CA ASP A 43 -9.24 7.96 -8.59
C ASP A 43 -8.41 7.64 -7.35
N ALA A 44 -8.13 8.67 -6.55
CA ALA A 44 -7.34 8.51 -5.33
C ALA A 44 -7.77 9.49 -4.23
N VAL A 45 -7.45 9.12 -3.00
CA VAL A 45 -7.54 10.01 -1.83
C VAL A 45 -6.23 9.98 -1.07
N ILE A 46 -5.72 11.14 -0.68
CA ILE A 46 -4.53 11.30 0.16
C ILE A 46 -4.99 11.57 1.59
N ILE A 47 -4.77 10.60 2.47
CA ILE A 47 -5.04 10.75 3.91
C ILE A 47 -3.85 11.48 4.52
N GLU A 48 -4.13 12.64 5.12
CA GLU A 48 -3.12 13.54 5.65
C GLU A 48 -2.70 13.13 7.06
N MET A 49 -1.47 12.69 7.25
CA MET A 49 -0.93 12.35 8.56
C MET A 49 0.39 13.07 8.90
N GLU A 50 0.81 14.01 8.08
CA GLU A 50 1.98 14.85 8.35
C GLU A 50 1.66 15.93 9.39
N HIS A 51 0.57 16.67 9.18
CA HIS A 51 0.22 17.85 9.97
C HIS A 51 -1.07 17.69 10.81
N GLU A 52 -1.92 16.72 10.49
CA GLU A 52 -3.28 16.59 11.03
C GLU A 52 -3.43 15.44 12.04
N GLY A 53 -2.32 14.94 12.53
CA GLY A 53 -2.30 13.87 13.53
C GLY A 53 -1.97 12.50 12.96
N PHE A 54 -1.10 11.82 13.67
CA PHE A 54 -0.51 10.56 13.27
C PHE A 54 -1.11 9.40 14.05
N SER A 55 -1.89 8.54 13.37
CA SER A 55 -2.53 7.38 13.98
C SER A 55 -2.76 6.25 12.98
N PHE A 56 -2.04 5.16 13.12
CA PHE A 56 -2.28 3.96 12.31
C PHE A 56 -3.65 3.32 12.57
N THR A 57 -4.20 3.46 13.77
CA THR A 57 -5.55 2.96 14.09
C THR A 57 -6.60 3.71 13.29
N THR A 58 -6.53 5.03 13.29
CA THR A 58 -7.43 5.88 12.50
C THR A 58 -7.27 5.58 11.01
N LEU A 59 -6.03 5.47 10.51
CA LEU A 59 -5.76 5.10 9.12
C LEU A 59 -6.43 3.79 8.73
N ARG A 60 -6.31 2.74 9.55
CA ARG A 60 -6.97 1.45 9.30
C ARG A 60 -8.50 1.56 9.24
N THR A 61 -9.09 2.36 10.12
CA THR A 61 -10.53 2.62 10.11
C THR A 61 -10.94 3.34 8.82
N SER A 62 -10.20 4.38 8.42
CA SER A 62 -10.42 5.12 7.18
C SER A 62 -10.38 4.20 5.95
N LEU A 63 -9.42 3.28 5.90
CA LEU A 63 -9.33 2.31 4.82
C LEU A 63 -10.58 1.42 4.72
N GLN A 64 -11.13 0.97 5.86
CA GLN A 64 -12.35 0.14 5.86
C GLN A 64 -13.57 0.92 5.36
N VAL A 65 -13.68 2.20 5.70
CA VAL A 65 -14.78 3.07 5.26
C VAL A 65 -14.74 3.31 3.75
N LEU A 66 -13.56 3.38 3.16
CA LEU A 66 -13.39 3.55 1.71
C LEU A 66 -13.80 2.32 0.88
N LEU A 67 -14.05 1.16 1.51
CA LEU A 67 -14.48 -0.04 0.81
C LEU A 67 -15.97 0.00 0.49
N ASN A 68 -16.33 0.33 -0.73
CA ASN A 68 -17.72 0.15 -1.22
C ASN A 68 -17.93 -1.29 -1.68
N ARG A 69 -18.48 -2.12 -0.81
CA ARG A 69 -18.69 -3.56 -1.07
C ARG A 69 -19.61 -3.82 -2.28
N LYS A 70 -20.60 -2.95 -2.51
CA LYS A 70 -21.49 -3.06 -3.65
C LYS A 70 -20.72 -2.86 -4.96
N ARG A 71 -19.95 -1.78 -5.05
CA ARG A 71 -19.13 -1.49 -6.24
C ARG A 71 -18.10 -2.59 -6.51
N ILE A 72 -17.45 -3.13 -5.46
CA ILE A 72 -16.51 -4.26 -5.60
C ILE A 72 -17.21 -5.48 -6.20
N ALA A 73 -18.40 -5.82 -5.70
CA ALA A 73 -19.18 -6.96 -6.20
C ALA A 73 -19.65 -6.76 -7.65
N GLU A 74 -20.16 -5.57 -7.98
CA GLU A 74 -20.62 -5.23 -9.34
C GLU A 74 -19.50 -5.19 -10.36
N LYS A 75 -18.33 -4.66 -9.97
CA LYS A 75 -17.13 -4.60 -10.82
C LYS A 75 -16.47 -5.97 -11.04
N GLY A 76 -16.62 -6.89 -10.10
CA GLY A 76 -16.08 -8.24 -10.16
C GLY A 76 -14.55 -8.32 -10.08
N ASN A 77 -13.89 -7.28 -9.57
CA ASN A 77 -12.45 -7.29 -9.34
C ASN A 77 -12.07 -6.54 -8.05
N LEU A 78 -10.83 -6.70 -7.61
CA LEU A 78 -10.31 -6.18 -6.32
C LEU A 78 -9.61 -4.82 -6.43
N GLN A 79 -9.53 -4.22 -7.61
CA GLN A 79 -8.97 -2.87 -7.75
C GLN A 79 -9.87 -1.87 -7.01
N PRO A 80 -9.36 -1.03 -6.09
CA PRO A 80 -10.18 -0.04 -5.40
C PRO A 80 -10.72 1.01 -6.38
N ASP A 81 -11.93 1.48 -6.14
CA ASP A 81 -12.52 2.57 -6.93
C ASP A 81 -11.78 3.88 -6.67
N VAL A 82 -11.50 4.15 -5.39
CA VAL A 82 -10.68 5.26 -4.91
C VAL A 82 -9.45 4.70 -4.21
N VAL A 83 -8.28 4.94 -4.76
CA VAL A 83 -7.01 4.41 -4.22
C VAL A 83 -6.59 5.20 -2.99
N PRO A 84 -6.51 4.59 -1.80
CA PRO A 84 -6.02 5.27 -0.61
C PRO A 84 -4.49 5.39 -0.62
N MET A 85 -4.04 6.62 -0.56
CA MET A 85 -2.67 7.00 -0.28
C MET A 85 -2.59 7.68 1.09
N VAL A 86 -1.41 7.75 1.68
CA VAL A 86 -1.20 8.49 2.92
C VAL A 86 0.01 9.39 2.81
N ARG A 87 -0.11 10.64 3.24
CA ARG A 87 1.03 11.53 3.47
C ARG A 87 1.50 11.35 4.90
N ILE A 88 2.68 10.78 5.07
CA ILE A 88 3.28 10.50 6.37
C ILE A 88 4.16 11.64 6.84
N PRO A 89 4.50 11.73 8.14
CA PRO A 89 5.48 12.69 8.66
C PRO A 89 6.82 12.65 7.91
N PRO A 90 7.60 13.75 7.90
CA PRO A 90 8.87 13.85 7.20
C PRO A 90 9.79 12.67 7.53
N ASN A 91 10.15 11.89 6.52
CA ASN A 91 10.94 10.69 6.70
C ASN A 91 12.44 10.91 6.51
N ALA A 92 12.81 11.72 5.53
CA ALA A 92 14.21 11.90 5.14
C ALA A 92 15.05 12.51 6.26
N ARG A 93 14.64 13.65 6.78
CA ARG A 93 15.35 14.36 7.86
C ARG A 93 15.37 13.58 9.18
N GLU A 94 14.24 12.99 9.53
CA GLU A 94 14.04 12.32 10.81
C GLU A 94 14.38 10.82 10.77
N ARG A 95 14.64 10.28 9.58
CA ARG A 95 14.99 8.88 9.33
C ARG A 95 14.01 7.86 9.91
N ASN A 96 12.72 8.18 9.84
CA ASN A 96 11.63 7.37 10.40
C ASN A 96 11.16 6.25 9.43
N GLN A 97 12.09 5.44 8.89
CA GLN A 97 11.76 4.38 7.93
C GLN A 97 10.74 3.39 8.46
N TRP A 98 10.63 3.20 9.76
CA TRP A 98 9.62 2.35 10.39
C TRP A 98 8.18 2.86 10.11
N VAL A 99 7.99 4.17 9.95
CA VAL A 99 6.70 4.78 9.58
C VAL A 99 6.25 4.29 8.21
N ILE A 100 7.15 4.26 7.22
CA ILE A 100 6.90 3.72 5.87
C ILE A 100 6.43 2.27 5.98
N LYS A 101 7.18 1.45 6.72
CA LYS A 101 6.89 0.02 6.88
C LYS A 101 5.51 -0.21 7.49
N GLN A 102 5.20 0.48 8.59
CA GLN A 102 3.92 0.33 9.27
C GLN A 102 2.74 0.93 8.50
N ALA A 103 2.93 2.05 7.82
CA ALA A 103 1.89 2.62 6.95
C ALA A 103 1.50 1.62 5.86
N LEU A 104 2.46 1.03 5.17
CA LEU A 104 2.19 0.01 4.16
C LEU A 104 1.54 -1.26 4.73
N ASP A 105 1.86 -1.63 5.98
CA ASP A 105 1.25 -2.78 6.66
C ASP A 105 -0.23 -2.54 7.03
N THR A 106 -0.72 -1.30 6.96
CA THR A 106 -2.17 -1.01 7.07
C THR A 106 -2.94 -1.38 5.81
N GLY A 107 -2.29 -1.37 4.65
CA GLY A 107 -2.90 -1.70 3.35
C GLY A 107 -3.04 -0.52 2.39
N VAL A 108 -2.47 0.65 2.69
CA VAL A 108 -2.45 1.78 1.73
C VAL A 108 -1.73 1.37 0.45
N TYR A 109 -2.15 1.93 -0.67
CA TYR A 109 -1.61 1.64 -2.01
C TYR A 109 -0.48 2.56 -2.42
N GLY A 110 -0.26 3.64 -1.67
CA GLY A 110 0.79 4.60 -1.97
C GLY A 110 1.12 5.48 -0.78
N LEU A 111 2.31 6.08 -0.84
CA LEU A 111 2.83 7.00 0.15
C LEU A 111 3.18 8.33 -0.50
N VAL A 112 2.84 9.43 0.15
CA VAL A 112 3.40 10.74 -0.13
C VAL A 112 4.46 11.02 0.93
N LEU A 113 5.70 11.13 0.48
CA LEU A 113 6.87 11.26 1.34
C LEU A 113 7.40 12.70 1.27
N PRO A 114 7.08 13.56 2.24
CA PRO A 114 7.54 14.94 2.23
C PRO A 114 9.03 15.04 2.55
N HIS A 115 9.65 16.12 2.07
CA HIS A 115 11.04 16.51 2.38
C HIS A 115 12.12 15.48 2.01
N LEU A 116 11.94 14.72 0.92
CA LEU A 116 13.02 13.95 0.32
C LEU A 116 13.88 14.91 -0.51
N ASN A 117 15.07 15.24 -0.05
CA ASN A 117 15.92 16.27 -0.65
C ASN A 117 17.14 15.69 -1.39
N THR A 118 17.49 14.43 -1.13
CA THR A 118 18.66 13.77 -1.71
C THR A 118 18.30 12.44 -2.34
N VAL A 119 19.18 11.92 -3.19
CA VAL A 119 19.05 10.59 -3.77
C VAL A 119 19.08 9.51 -2.67
N GLU A 120 19.93 9.70 -1.68
CA GLU A 120 20.08 8.80 -0.54
C GLU A 120 18.79 8.72 0.29
N ASP A 121 18.11 9.86 0.50
CA ASP A 121 16.79 9.89 1.16
C ASP A 121 15.75 9.07 0.38
N ALA A 122 15.72 9.25 -0.94
CA ALA A 122 14.81 8.51 -1.80
C ALA A 122 15.13 7.00 -1.81
N GLN A 123 16.42 6.63 -1.88
CA GLN A 123 16.84 5.23 -1.81
C GLN A 123 16.47 4.58 -0.48
N ALA A 124 16.66 5.28 0.64
CA ALA A 124 16.28 4.80 1.97
C ALA A 124 14.76 4.58 2.08
N ALA A 125 13.96 5.49 1.52
CA ALA A 125 12.51 5.35 1.48
C ALA A 125 12.07 4.15 0.63
N VAL A 126 12.67 3.96 -0.54
CA VAL A 126 12.41 2.81 -1.42
C VAL A 126 12.80 1.50 -0.74
N ALA A 127 13.98 1.44 -0.10
CA ALA A 127 14.41 0.25 0.65
C ALA A 127 13.43 -0.09 1.78
N ALA A 128 12.95 0.91 2.52
CA ALA A 128 11.97 0.70 3.59
C ALA A 128 10.61 0.21 3.07
N ALA A 129 10.21 0.62 1.86
CA ALA A 129 8.93 0.23 1.25
C ALA A 129 8.95 -1.17 0.63
N ARG A 130 10.10 -1.61 0.14
CA ARG A 130 10.25 -2.89 -0.58
C ARG A 130 10.46 -4.07 0.36
N TYR A 131 9.88 -5.20 0.01
CA TYR A 131 10.28 -6.48 0.61
C TYR A 131 11.69 -6.90 0.14
N PRO A 132 12.43 -7.66 0.95
CA PRO A 132 13.72 -8.22 0.54
C PRO A 132 13.63 -8.98 -0.78
N GLN A 133 14.52 -8.69 -1.69
CA GLN A 133 14.55 -9.22 -3.04
C GLN A 133 15.69 -10.20 -3.22
N VAL A 134 15.55 -11.12 -4.18
CA VAL A 134 16.65 -12.00 -4.59
C VAL A 134 17.61 -11.21 -5.48
N PRO A 135 18.94 -11.24 -5.20
CA PRO A 135 19.93 -10.61 -6.07
C PRO A 135 19.80 -11.05 -7.54
N GLY A 136 19.99 -10.13 -8.47
CA GLY A 136 19.91 -10.41 -9.90
C GLY A 136 18.54 -10.18 -10.54
N VAL A 137 17.49 -9.83 -9.76
CA VAL A 137 16.21 -9.37 -10.34
C VAL A 137 16.34 -7.93 -10.82
N GLN A 138 15.48 -7.57 -11.80
CA GLN A 138 15.36 -6.19 -12.25
C GLN A 138 15.01 -5.28 -11.07
N ASP A 139 15.55 -4.06 -11.07
CA ASP A 139 15.33 -3.05 -10.00
C ASP A 139 15.67 -3.53 -8.59
N PHE A 140 16.67 -4.42 -8.46
CA PHE A 140 17.14 -4.88 -7.17
C PHE A 140 17.64 -3.76 -6.25
N ALA A 141 18.28 -2.76 -6.79
CA ALA A 141 18.82 -1.64 -6.02
C ALA A 141 17.79 -0.50 -5.84
N PRO A 142 17.59 -0.01 -4.60
CA PRO A 142 18.13 -0.55 -3.37
C PRO A 142 17.42 -1.83 -2.94
N ALA A 143 18.14 -2.71 -2.25
CA ALA A 143 17.55 -3.91 -1.65
C ALA A 143 16.45 -3.56 -0.64
N GLY A 144 15.38 -4.36 -0.61
CA GLY A 144 14.26 -4.12 0.29
C GLY A 144 14.58 -4.49 1.74
N GLU A 145 14.05 -3.71 2.67
CA GLU A 145 14.21 -3.87 4.13
C GLU A 145 12.88 -4.04 4.88
N ARG A 146 11.75 -4.08 4.15
CA ARG A 146 10.44 -4.23 4.77
C ARG A 146 10.27 -5.62 5.37
N GLY A 147 9.83 -5.69 6.63
CA GLY A 147 9.52 -6.94 7.31
C GLY A 147 8.19 -7.55 6.85
N TRP A 148 8.00 -8.83 7.15
CA TRP A 148 6.81 -9.59 6.78
C TRP A 148 5.66 -9.34 7.78
N GLY A 149 5.00 -8.18 7.71
CA GLY A 149 3.87 -7.77 8.55
C GLY A 149 2.55 -7.60 7.78
N ASN A 150 2.38 -8.26 6.64
CA ASN A 150 1.37 -7.96 5.63
C ASN A 150 -0.05 -8.53 5.88
N ARG A 151 -0.31 -9.17 7.03
CA ARG A 151 -1.59 -9.85 7.28
C ARG A 151 -2.82 -8.93 7.19
N ILE A 152 -2.70 -7.69 7.68
CA ILE A 152 -3.79 -6.70 7.63
C ILE A 152 -3.91 -6.15 6.22
N ALA A 153 -2.78 -5.78 5.61
CA ALA A 153 -2.75 -5.25 4.26
C ALA A 153 -3.33 -6.23 3.24
N SER A 154 -2.90 -7.50 3.29
CA SER A 154 -3.42 -8.53 2.39
C SER A 154 -4.93 -8.71 2.52
N ARG A 155 -5.45 -8.75 3.77
CA ARG A 155 -6.89 -8.84 4.01
C ARG A 155 -7.65 -7.62 3.46
N TYR A 156 -7.09 -6.42 3.62
CA TYR A 156 -7.69 -5.20 3.07
C TYR A 156 -7.76 -5.25 1.53
N TRP A 157 -6.71 -5.76 0.89
CA TRP A 157 -6.65 -5.92 -0.57
C TRP A 157 -7.50 -7.09 -1.09
N GLY A 158 -8.09 -7.91 -0.21
CA GLY A 158 -8.84 -9.11 -0.58
C GLY A 158 -7.96 -10.27 -1.03
N LEU A 159 -6.71 -10.31 -0.60
CA LEU A 159 -5.69 -11.27 -0.98
C LEU A 159 -5.24 -12.14 0.21
N THR A 160 -4.69 -13.30 -0.10
CA THR A 160 -3.88 -14.03 0.87
C THR A 160 -2.55 -13.29 1.11
N PRO A 161 -1.85 -13.52 2.23
CA PRO A 161 -0.53 -12.94 2.46
C PRO A 161 0.48 -13.24 1.34
N GLN A 162 0.41 -14.40 0.72
CA GLN A 162 1.30 -14.77 -0.39
C GLN A 162 0.94 -14.02 -1.68
N GLU A 163 -0.35 -13.97 -2.04
CA GLU A 163 -0.82 -13.21 -3.21
C GLU A 163 -0.49 -11.71 -3.08
N TYR A 164 -0.63 -11.15 -1.87
CA TYR A 164 -0.25 -9.76 -1.60
C TYR A 164 1.25 -9.54 -1.80
N TYR A 165 2.07 -10.46 -1.32
CA TYR A 165 3.52 -10.43 -1.50
C TYR A 165 3.88 -10.47 -2.99
N ASP A 166 3.27 -11.40 -3.73
CA ASP A 166 3.50 -11.55 -5.16
C ASP A 166 2.98 -10.34 -5.97
N ALA A 167 1.89 -9.72 -5.52
CA ALA A 167 1.32 -8.51 -6.14
C ALA A 167 2.16 -7.26 -5.87
N ALA A 168 2.76 -7.13 -4.68
CA ALA A 168 3.66 -6.05 -4.34
C ALA A 168 4.96 -6.09 -5.15
N ASP A 169 5.19 -7.20 -5.84
CA ASP A 169 6.33 -7.44 -6.70
C ASP A 169 5.94 -7.43 -8.17
N LEU A 170 5.73 -6.27 -8.74
CA LEU A 170 5.32 -6.11 -10.13
C LEU A 170 6.47 -6.25 -11.14
N SER A 171 7.72 -6.48 -10.70
CA SER A 171 8.89 -6.49 -11.55
C SER A 171 9.50 -7.88 -11.83
N GLY A 172 8.85 -8.98 -11.38
CA GLY A 172 9.33 -10.34 -11.69
C GLY A 172 9.01 -11.38 -10.61
N PRO A 173 9.32 -12.67 -10.84
CA PRO A 173 9.04 -13.73 -9.90
C PRO A 173 9.97 -13.64 -8.69
N ARG A 174 9.52 -12.97 -7.65
CA ARG A 174 10.21 -12.91 -6.36
C ARG A 174 9.64 -14.00 -5.49
N ARG A 175 10.38 -15.07 -5.34
CA ARG A 175 10.05 -16.12 -4.41
C ARG A 175 10.69 -15.79 -3.06
N CYS A 176 9.87 -15.44 -2.08
CA CYS A 176 10.25 -15.69 -0.70
C CYS A 176 10.38 -17.22 -0.57
N PRO A 177 11.47 -17.74 -0.01
CA PRO A 177 11.52 -19.17 0.31
C PRO A 177 10.30 -19.50 1.19
N PRO A 178 9.60 -20.62 0.95
CA PRO A 178 8.48 -21.01 1.79
C PRO A 178 8.97 -21.04 3.24
N ARG A 179 8.20 -20.42 4.15
CA ARG A 179 8.48 -20.59 5.58
C ARG A 179 8.60 -22.07 5.86
N PRO A 180 9.66 -22.51 6.56
CA PRO A 180 9.72 -23.90 7.00
C PRO A 180 8.44 -24.18 7.78
N THR A 181 7.65 -25.11 7.28
CA THR A 181 6.46 -25.61 7.97
C THR A 181 6.93 -26.15 9.30
N ARG A 182 6.55 -25.48 10.41
CA ARG A 182 6.74 -26.09 11.73
C ARG A 182 6.01 -27.42 11.70
N PRO A 183 6.69 -28.52 12.03
CA PRO A 183 6.00 -29.79 12.17
C PRO A 183 4.90 -29.60 13.22
N ARG A 184 3.66 -29.96 12.87
CA ARG A 184 2.59 -30.10 13.85
C ARG A 184 3.06 -31.16 14.85
N THR A 185 3.49 -30.73 16.02
CA THR A 185 3.60 -31.64 17.14
C THR A 185 2.17 -32.08 17.47
N MET A 186 1.84 -33.30 17.07
CA MET A 186 0.64 -33.96 17.59
C MET A 186 0.91 -34.21 19.07
N SER A 187 0.27 -33.45 19.94
CA SER A 187 0.16 -33.79 21.34
C SER A 187 -0.77 -34.98 21.46
N SER A 188 -0.20 -36.08 21.87
CA SER A 188 -0.91 -37.24 22.40
C SER A 188 -1.61 -36.90 23.72
#